data_76c2610c2e351b795bfc32fb8e3ed0f4
#
_entry.id   76c2610c2e351b795bfc32fb8e3ed0f4
#
_cell.length_a   1.000
_cell.length_b   1.000
_cell.length_c   1.000
_cell.angle_alpha   90.00
_cell.angle_beta   90.00
_cell.angle_gamma   90.00
#
_symmetry.space_group_name_H-M   'P 1'
#
loop_
_entity.id
_entity.type
_entity.pdbx_description
1 polymer ?
#
loop_
_entity_poly.entity_id
_entity_poly.type
_entity_poly.pdbx_seq_one_letter_code
_entity_poly.pdbx_strand_id
1 'polypeptide(L)'
;MKRGFTLVELLVVIAIIALLSTLSVVALNSARAKSRDARRLSDIKQIRTALDMYFDSNLTYPANCAGLGSSSNCMCLTSNGWATSGCAGTIFMQKVPKDPGTYSYDYTVDVNGTSYTITYKLDNGTAQTATPYSMN
;
A
#
# COMPACT_ATOMS: atom_id res chain seq x y z
N MET A 1 -22.05 -57.32 -2.43
CA MET A 1 -20.68 -57.30 -2.99
C MET A 1 -20.06 -55.92 -2.69
N LYS A 2 -18.97 -55.85 -1.92
CA LYS A 2 -18.24 -54.60 -1.70
C LYS A 2 -17.32 -54.39 -2.89
N ARG A 3 -17.56 -53.33 -3.69
CA ARG A 3 -16.67 -52.95 -4.79
C ARG A 3 -15.43 -52.32 -4.18
N GLY A 4 -14.28 -52.91 -4.35
CA GLY A 4 -13.00 -52.32 -3.95
C GLY A 4 -12.58 -51.24 -4.93
N PHE A 5 -11.92 -50.19 -4.45
CA PHE A 5 -11.33 -49.12 -5.26
C PHE A 5 -10.11 -49.66 -6.02
N THR A 6 -9.98 -49.31 -7.29
CA THR A 6 -8.81 -49.75 -8.07
C THR A 6 -7.65 -48.75 -7.86
N LEU A 7 -6.41 -49.25 -7.95
CA LEU A 7 -5.21 -48.40 -7.83
C LEU A 7 -5.17 -47.33 -8.92
N VAL A 8 -5.69 -47.62 -10.11
CA VAL A 8 -5.74 -46.68 -11.24
C VAL A 8 -6.71 -45.54 -10.96
N GLU A 9 -7.89 -45.79 -10.38
CA GLU A 9 -8.85 -44.75 -10.00
C GLU A 9 -8.24 -43.77 -8.98
N LEU A 10 -7.46 -44.29 -8.02
CA LEU A 10 -6.80 -43.42 -7.05
C LEU A 10 -5.69 -42.57 -7.71
N LEU A 11 -4.90 -43.19 -8.61
CA LEU A 11 -3.79 -42.53 -9.30
C LEU A 11 -4.29 -41.36 -10.18
N VAL A 12 -5.38 -41.56 -10.91
CA VAL A 12 -5.99 -40.50 -11.76
C VAL A 12 -6.48 -39.35 -10.91
N VAL A 13 -7.11 -39.61 -9.77
CA VAL A 13 -7.62 -38.55 -8.88
C VAL A 13 -6.47 -37.68 -8.34
N ILE A 14 -5.39 -38.29 -7.83
CA ILE A 14 -4.25 -37.50 -7.33
C ILE A 14 -3.55 -36.72 -8.43
N ALA A 15 -3.48 -37.28 -9.66
CA ALA A 15 -2.91 -36.58 -10.82
C ALA A 15 -3.71 -35.32 -11.17
N ILE A 16 -5.05 -35.40 -11.16
CA ILE A 16 -5.93 -34.25 -11.42
C ILE A 16 -5.81 -33.21 -10.30
N ILE A 17 -5.80 -33.62 -9.03
CA ILE A 17 -5.65 -32.70 -7.89
C ILE A 17 -4.29 -31.99 -7.96
N ALA A 18 -3.21 -32.70 -8.28
CA ALA A 18 -1.89 -32.12 -8.42
C ALA A 18 -1.86 -31.04 -9.53
N LEU A 19 -2.47 -31.32 -10.69
CA LEU A 19 -2.56 -30.36 -11.79
C LEU A 19 -3.37 -29.11 -11.41
N LEU A 20 -4.55 -29.29 -10.81
CA LEU A 20 -5.40 -28.18 -10.38
C LEU A 20 -4.73 -27.33 -9.29
N SER A 21 -4.01 -27.96 -8.37
CA SER A 21 -3.31 -27.27 -7.29
C SER A 21 -2.23 -26.34 -7.82
N THR A 22 -1.45 -26.74 -8.82
CA THR A 22 -0.40 -25.89 -9.41
C THR A 22 -0.97 -24.65 -10.07
N LEU A 23 -2.05 -24.78 -10.83
CA LEU A 23 -2.73 -23.65 -11.49
C LEU A 23 -3.32 -22.67 -10.44
N SER A 24 -3.91 -23.22 -9.38
CA SER A 24 -4.53 -22.42 -8.31
C SER A 24 -3.51 -21.54 -7.57
N VAL A 25 -2.31 -22.02 -7.29
CA VAL A 25 -1.26 -21.25 -6.60
C VAL A 25 -0.82 -20.05 -7.44
N VAL A 26 -0.62 -20.22 -8.75
CA VAL A 26 -0.22 -19.11 -9.65
C VAL A 26 -1.32 -18.05 -9.71
N ALA A 27 -2.58 -18.45 -9.89
CA ALA A 27 -3.70 -17.53 -9.91
C ALA A 27 -3.85 -16.74 -8.60
N LEU A 28 -3.67 -17.40 -7.46
CA LEU A 28 -3.76 -16.79 -6.14
C LEU A 28 -2.65 -15.76 -5.90
N ASN A 29 -1.42 -16.04 -6.31
CA ASN A 29 -0.32 -15.09 -6.18
C ASN A 29 -0.57 -13.82 -7.00
N SER A 30 -1.06 -13.95 -8.24
CA SER A 30 -1.46 -12.81 -9.08
C SER A 30 -2.59 -11.98 -8.44
N ALA A 31 -3.60 -12.66 -7.90
CA ALA A 31 -4.70 -11.99 -7.21
C ALA A 31 -4.25 -11.22 -5.97
N ARG A 32 -3.34 -11.81 -5.18
CA ARG A 32 -2.74 -11.15 -4.00
C ARG A 32 -1.91 -9.93 -4.38
N ALA A 33 -1.13 -9.99 -5.45
CA ALA A 33 -0.37 -8.85 -5.96
C ALA A 33 -1.29 -7.69 -6.33
N LYS A 34 -2.33 -7.96 -7.13
CA LYS A 34 -3.34 -6.96 -7.52
C LYS A 34 -4.07 -6.35 -6.31
N SER A 35 -4.37 -7.16 -5.29
CA SER A 35 -4.99 -6.70 -4.05
C SER A 35 -4.08 -5.73 -3.29
N ARG A 36 -2.77 -6.02 -3.19
CA ARG A 36 -1.80 -5.10 -2.56
C ARG A 36 -1.68 -3.79 -3.34
N ASP A 37 -1.64 -3.85 -4.67
CA ASP A 37 -1.56 -2.65 -5.50
C ASP A 37 -2.81 -1.77 -5.38
N ALA A 38 -4.00 -2.37 -5.35
CA ALA A 38 -5.25 -1.65 -5.10
C ALA A 38 -5.26 -0.97 -3.72
N ARG A 39 -4.71 -1.65 -2.69
CA ARG A 39 -4.56 -1.07 -1.36
C ARG A 39 -3.59 0.11 -1.36
N ARG A 40 -2.44 0.01 -2.02
CA ARG A 40 -1.48 1.12 -2.18
C ARG A 40 -2.15 2.35 -2.78
N LEU A 41 -2.92 2.16 -3.85
CA LEU A 41 -3.65 3.24 -4.50
C LEU A 41 -4.66 3.91 -3.56
N SER A 42 -5.37 3.12 -2.74
CA SER A 42 -6.28 3.64 -1.72
C SER A 42 -5.53 4.40 -0.63
N ASP A 43 -4.40 3.87 -0.14
CA ASP A 43 -3.56 4.50 0.87
C ASP A 43 -3.05 5.87 0.38
N ILE A 44 -2.54 5.95 -0.86
CA ILE A 44 -2.07 7.19 -1.47
C ILE A 44 -3.20 8.22 -1.60
N LYS A 45 -4.41 7.81 -1.97
CA LYS A 45 -5.57 8.71 -2.01
C LYS A 45 -5.89 9.29 -0.63
N GLN A 46 -5.85 8.48 0.41
CA GLN A 46 -6.09 8.94 1.79
C GLN A 46 -5.01 9.94 2.24
N ILE A 47 -3.74 9.66 1.97
CA ILE A 47 -2.63 10.55 2.30
C ILE A 47 -2.80 11.90 1.57
N ARG A 48 -3.14 11.88 0.28
CA ARG A 48 -3.41 13.09 -0.49
C ARG A 48 -4.52 13.93 0.12
N THR A 49 -5.66 13.32 0.44
CA THR A 49 -6.77 14.03 1.07
C THR A 49 -6.35 14.72 2.38
N ALA A 50 -5.56 14.03 3.20
CA ALA A 50 -5.04 14.61 4.44
C ALA A 50 -4.05 15.75 4.20
N LEU A 51 -3.21 15.65 3.16
CA LEU A 51 -2.29 16.70 2.75
C LEU A 51 -3.02 17.92 2.20
N ASP A 52 -4.10 17.71 1.45
CA ASP A 52 -4.94 18.82 0.96
C ASP A 52 -5.60 19.57 2.13
N MET A 53 -6.14 18.84 3.14
CA MET A 53 -6.67 19.46 4.37
C MET A 53 -5.58 20.21 5.17
N TYR A 54 -4.37 19.68 5.20
CA TYR A 54 -3.23 20.35 5.83
C TYR A 54 -2.89 21.65 5.10
N PHE A 55 -2.82 21.62 3.78
CA PHE A 55 -2.53 22.76 2.93
C PHE A 55 -3.58 23.87 3.08
N ASP A 56 -4.86 23.51 3.12
CA ASP A 56 -5.96 24.47 3.33
C ASP A 56 -5.83 25.24 4.65
N SER A 57 -5.24 24.61 5.67
CA SER A 57 -5.08 25.21 6.99
C SER A 57 -3.76 25.97 7.15
N ASN A 58 -2.70 25.56 6.46
CA ASN A 58 -1.33 26.07 6.68
C ASN A 58 -0.75 26.82 5.47
N LEU A 59 -1.41 26.75 4.30
CA LEU A 59 -0.98 27.32 3.00
C LEU A 59 0.38 26.80 2.51
N THR A 60 0.87 25.74 3.12
CA THR A 60 2.11 25.03 2.75
C THR A 60 1.94 23.55 3.04
N TYR A 61 2.64 22.70 2.31
CA TYR A 61 2.74 21.27 2.61
C TYR A 61 3.75 21.00 3.74
N PRO A 62 3.58 19.92 4.52
CA PRO A 62 4.50 19.60 5.62
C PRO A 62 5.91 19.25 5.12
N ALA A 63 6.91 19.35 5.99
CA ALA A 63 8.30 19.03 5.68
C ALA A 63 8.46 17.58 5.18
N ASN A 64 9.60 17.29 4.54
CA ASN A 64 9.91 15.95 4.00
C ASN A 64 9.77 14.84 5.03
N CYS A 65 9.28 13.70 4.59
CA CYS A 65 9.21 12.49 5.38
C CYS A 65 9.54 11.26 4.55
N ALA A 66 10.63 10.59 4.90
CA ALA A 66 10.97 9.30 4.33
C ALA A 66 10.28 8.16 5.09
N GLY A 67 9.68 7.21 4.36
CA GLY A 67 9.05 6.05 4.96
C GLY A 67 7.75 6.37 5.70
N LEU A 68 6.78 6.97 5.02
CA LEU A 68 5.44 7.23 5.56
C LEU A 68 4.84 5.97 6.20
N GLY A 69 4.25 6.13 7.38
CA GLY A 69 3.63 5.04 8.12
C GLY A 69 4.62 4.06 8.78
N SER A 70 5.93 4.35 8.73
CA SER A 70 6.93 3.60 9.48
C SER A 70 6.84 3.91 10.98
N SER A 71 7.12 2.91 11.82
CA SER A 71 7.06 3.05 13.28
C SER A 71 8.05 4.06 13.87
N SER A 72 9.04 4.47 13.11
CA SER A 72 10.05 5.47 13.50
C SER A 72 9.86 6.83 12.86
N ASN A 73 9.00 6.95 11.84
CA ASN A 73 8.80 8.20 11.10
C ASN A 73 7.33 8.37 10.73
N CYS A 74 6.84 9.61 10.79
CA CYS A 74 5.58 10.04 10.17
C CYS A 74 4.39 9.08 10.38
N MET A 75 4.05 8.86 11.64
CA MET A 75 2.94 7.98 12.01
C MET A 75 1.58 8.66 11.85
N CYS A 76 1.52 9.99 12.00
CA CYS A 76 0.32 10.80 11.87
C CYS A 76 0.62 12.16 11.23
N LEU A 77 -0.39 12.82 10.70
CA LEU A 77 -0.34 14.19 10.19
C LEU A 77 -1.19 15.10 11.08
N THR A 78 -0.53 16.10 11.65
CA THR A 78 -1.16 17.10 12.55
C THR A 78 -0.99 18.50 12.00
N SER A 79 -1.60 19.50 12.64
CA SER A 79 -1.39 20.92 12.29
C SER A 79 0.07 21.38 12.34
N ASN A 80 0.94 20.64 13.04
CA ASN A 80 2.37 20.91 13.13
C ASN A 80 3.21 20.10 12.13
N GLY A 81 2.58 19.37 11.22
CA GLY A 81 3.21 18.48 10.24
C GLY A 81 3.22 17.01 10.66
N TRP A 82 4.15 16.27 10.09
CA TRP A 82 4.33 14.85 10.41
C TRP A 82 4.84 14.65 11.83
N ALA A 83 4.24 13.72 12.55
CA ALA A 83 4.67 13.36 13.90
C ALA A 83 4.98 11.87 14.01
N THR A 84 6.02 11.53 14.80
CA THR A 84 6.47 10.15 15.04
C THR A 84 5.81 9.51 16.27
N SER A 85 5.34 10.35 17.20
CA SER A 85 4.60 9.95 18.40
C SER A 85 3.83 11.16 18.93
N GLY A 86 2.83 10.90 19.79
CA GLY A 86 2.11 11.98 20.43
C GLY A 86 1.35 12.87 19.44
N CYS A 87 0.54 12.27 18.58
CA CYS A 87 -0.33 13.00 17.64
C CYS A 87 -1.26 13.94 18.41
N ALA A 88 -0.84 15.20 18.56
CA ALA A 88 -1.55 16.22 19.33
C ALA A 88 -1.91 17.43 18.44
N GLY A 89 -2.91 18.19 18.84
CA GLY A 89 -3.43 19.32 18.09
C GLY A 89 -4.51 18.92 17.10
N THR A 90 -4.71 19.72 16.05
CA THR A 90 -5.63 19.34 14.96
C THR A 90 -5.02 18.21 14.16
N ILE A 91 -5.72 17.10 14.07
CA ILE A 91 -5.24 15.88 13.42
C ILE A 91 -5.93 15.76 12.05
N PHE A 92 -5.16 15.79 10.97
CA PHE A 92 -5.64 15.55 9.61
C PHE A 92 -5.62 14.08 9.24
N MET A 93 -4.64 13.31 9.79
CA MET A 93 -4.58 11.87 9.66
C MET A 93 -4.03 11.24 10.94
N GLN A 94 -4.86 10.50 11.66
CA GLN A 94 -4.50 9.85 12.92
C GLN A 94 -3.42 8.78 12.74
N LYS A 95 -3.48 8.04 11.64
CA LYS A 95 -2.54 6.97 11.34
C LYS A 95 -2.23 6.97 9.86
N VAL A 96 -0.98 7.26 9.54
CA VAL A 96 -0.48 7.16 8.16
C VAL A 96 -0.41 5.69 7.76
N PRO A 97 -1.02 5.29 6.63
CA PRO A 97 -0.95 3.91 6.16
C PRO A 97 0.48 3.51 5.81
N LYS A 98 0.78 2.24 6.05
CA LYS A 98 2.05 1.60 5.69
C LYS A 98 1.84 0.71 4.46
N ASP A 99 2.87 0.62 3.61
CA ASP A 99 2.86 -0.31 2.47
C ASP A 99 2.49 -1.75 2.92
N PRO A 100 1.58 -2.42 2.22
CA PRO A 100 1.14 -3.78 2.57
C PRO A 100 2.19 -4.87 2.25
N GLY A 101 3.30 -4.52 1.62
CA GLY A 101 4.41 -5.41 1.27
C GLY A 101 5.71 -5.00 1.94
N THR A 102 6.79 -5.03 1.17
CA THR A 102 8.16 -4.74 1.63
C THR A 102 8.66 -3.36 1.24
N TYR A 103 7.87 -2.59 0.49
CA TYR A 103 8.23 -1.24 0.05
C TYR A 103 7.84 -0.19 1.10
N SER A 104 8.18 1.06 0.84
CA SER A 104 7.77 2.23 1.63
C SER A 104 7.12 3.26 0.71
N TYR A 105 6.38 4.17 1.33
CA TYR A 105 5.92 5.40 0.68
C TYR A 105 6.87 6.52 1.07
N ASP A 106 7.50 7.17 0.09
CA ASP A 106 8.43 8.27 0.33
C ASP A 106 7.78 9.58 -0.10
N TYR A 107 7.77 10.54 0.80
CA TYR A 107 7.18 11.85 0.62
C TYR A 107 8.27 12.91 0.59
N THR A 108 8.24 13.74 -0.44
CA THR A 108 9.12 14.90 -0.58
C THR A 108 8.30 16.12 -0.93
N VAL A 109 8.64 17.26 -0.34
CA VAL A 109 8.02 18.56 -0.63
C VAL A 109 9.01 19.43 -1.38
N ASP A 110 8.52 20.31 -2.24
CA ASP A 110 9.34 21.30 -2.94
C ASP A 110 9.88 22.38 -1.98
N VAL A 111 10.87 23.13 -2.44
CA VAL A 111 11.55 24.17 -1.63
C VAL A 111 10.61 25.30 -1.16
N ASN A 112 9.51 25.51 -1.84
CA ASN A 112 8.54 26.56 -1.52
C ASN A 112 7.36 26.02 -0.68
N GLY A 113 7.26 24.71 -0.45
CA GLY A 113 6.13 24.10 0.25
C GLY A 113 4.81 24.14 -0.53
N THR A 114 4.85 24.37 -1.85
CA THR A 114 3.65 24.54 -2.69
C THR A 114 3.26 23.29 -3.46
N SER A 115 4.16 22.32 -3.52
CA SER A 115 3.94 21.03 -4.19
C SER A 115 4.64 19.90 -3.46
N TYR A 116 4.20 18.67 -3.67
CA TYR A 116 4.83 17.47 -3.13
C TYR A 116 4.86 16.34 -4.14
N THR A 117 5.69 15.36 -3.86
CA THR A 117 5.73 14.09 -4.57
C THR A 117 5.70 12.94 -3.58
N ILE A 118 4.77 12.00 -3.76
CA ILE A 118 4.77 10.72 -3.06
C ILE A 118 5.22 9.66 -4.03
N THR A 119 6.32 8.98 -3.72
CA THR A 119 6.82 7.84 -4.50
C THR A 119 6.42 6.54 -3.83
N TYR A 120 5.86 5.64 -4.59
CA TYR A 120 5.48 4.29 -4.15
C TYR A 120 5.78 3.26 -5.23
N LYS A 121 5.90 2.00 -4.87
CA LYS A 121 6.20 0.92 -5.82
C LYS A 121 5.05 -0.07 -5.88
N LEU A 122 4.71 -0.51 -7.09
CA LEU A 122 3.80 -1.63 -7.31
C LEU A 122 4.50 -2.96 -7.05
N ASP A 123 3.72 -4.03 -6.94
CA ASP A 123 4.23 -5.38 -6.66
C ASP A 123 5.20 -5.92 -7.73
N ASN A 124 5.07 -5.42 -8.97
CA ASN A 124 5.99 -5.70 -10.06
C ASN A 124 7.32 -4.89 -10.00
N GLY A 125 7.51 -4.08 -8.96
CA GLY A 125 8.68 -3.22 -8.77
C GLY A 125 8.63 -1.88 -9.51
N THR A 126 7.58 -1.61 -10.30
CA THR A 126 7.44 -0.33 -11.02
C THR A 126 7.20 0.80 -10.02
N ALA A 127 8.05 1.83 -10.06
CA ALA A 127 7.84 3.04 -9.28
C ALA A 127 6.72 3.89 -9.89
N GLN A 128 5.89 4.43 -9.03
CA GLN A 128 4.81 5.34 -9.35
C GLN A 128 4.94 6.61 -8.51
N THR A 129 4.40 7.71 -9.01
CA THR A 129 4.40 8.98 -8.29
C THR A 129 3.00 9.56 -8.20
N ALA A 130 2.73 10.23 -7.09
CA ALA A 130 1.52 11.02 -6.91
C ALA A 130 1.89 12.45 -6.48
N THR A 131 1.28 13.42 -7.11
CA THR A 131 1.45 14.85 -6.83
C THR A 131 0.09 15.47 -6.49
N PRO A 132 0.01 16.73 -6.04
CA PRO A 132 -1.28 17.41 -5.82
C PRO A 132 -2.20 17.37 -7.04
N TYR A 133 -1.62 17.38 -8.23
CA TYR A 133 -2.36 17.50 -9.49
C TYR A 133 -2.54 16.20 -10.26
N SER A 134 -1.75 15.15 -9.99
CA SER A 134 -1.82 13.90 -10.75
C SER A 134 -1.45 12.66 -9.93
N MET A 135 -1.94 11.52 -10.37
CA MET A 135 -1.49 10.18 -9.95
C MET A 135 -1.04 9.44 -11.22
N ASN A 136 0.23 9.09 -11.30
CA ASN A 136 0.83 8.29 -12.37
C ASN A 136 1.52 7.06 -11.80
#